data_f4e149ae3f6100847d98da9ce1b89f3e
#
_entry.id   f4e149ae3f6100847d98da9ce1b89f3e
#
_cell.length_a   1.000
_cell.length_b   1.000
_cell.length_c   1.000
_cell.angle_alpha   90.00
_cell.angle_beta   90.00
_cell.angle_gamma   90.00
#
_symmetry.space_group_name_H-M   'P 1'
#
loop_
_entity.id
_entity.type
_entity.pdbx_description
1 polymer ?
#
loop_
_entity_poly.entity_id
_entity_poly.type
_entity_poly.pdbx_seq_one_letter_code
_entity_poly.pdbx_strand_id
1 'polypeptide(L)'
;MPPNGFANRSVTQATNSNPLGLDTPALPDIETTPEHYNLIGGDPACAGWTRDYDDPHVVAYREKLAQHNGIRGLEVLDPTEVERAAQLFHRDGFVVVRDAIVGEQLERLRRACDRAIDAMLDVDPTCAAGGGAGGLPHRFSFGSSSASRHMLHVDEWVELVDMPTTTPILEAIFGSPNYILIGAGGDIAMPGAIEYQGLHSDNVWTELHDPSGRITTRELPVPAVTINFPTIDLTTENGPTRQIPGTQNSRDPIPNLADEPEWMKLSTLCHAPAGSAIFRDLRAWHGGTPNLSRDVRAAPNVEYFAPWFRSEAVIRSMPYEQWKKLSPHGQRISRYVMCGKGETVIGAGYIHPRAKMREAFKAEQLRQLGPEAAEEYNRRL
;
A
#
# COMPACT_ATOMS: atom_id res chain seq x y z
N MET A 1 15.16 26.56 1.17
CA MET A 1 13.77 27.03 1.11
C MET A 1 12.93 25.85 1.51
N PRO A 2 12.00 25.93 2.45
CA PRO A 2 11.15 24.79 2.77
C PRO A 2 10.30 24.46 1.52
N PRO A 3 10.03 23.18 1.23
CA PRO A 3 9.11 22.82 0.18
C PRO A 3 7.76 23.47 0.51
N ASN A 4 7.17 24.12 -0.48
CA ASN A 4 5.93 24.88 -0.32
C ASN A 4 4.85 23.97 0.25
N GLY A 5 4.48 24.28 1.47
CA GLY A 5 3.54 23.54 2.24
C GLY A 5 2.14 23.50 1.64
N PHE A 6 1.39 22.57 2.14
CA PHE A 6 -0.03 22.36 1.93
C PHE A 6 -0.92 23.56 2.29
N ALA A 7 -0.36 24.69 2.75
CA ALA A 7 -1.10 25.81 3.34
C ALA A 7 -1.85 26.72 2.35
N ASN A 8 -1.73 26.56 1.03
CA ASN A 8 -2.34 27.47 0.06
C ASN A 8 -2.83 26.80 -1.23
N ARG A 9 -3.39 25.60 -1.14
CA ARG A 9 -4.11 25.05 -2.29
C ARG A 9 -5.54 25.56 -2.27
N SER A 10 -5.88 26.45 -3.22
CA SER A 10 -7.28 26.73 -3.53
C SER A 10 -7.97 25.40 -3.89
N VAL A 11 -9.09 25.13 -3.24
CA VAL A 11 -9.96 23.98 -3.57
C VAL A 11 -10.47 24.20 -5.00
N THR A 12 -9.70 23.73 -5.97
CA THR A 12 -10.21 23.53 -7.31
C THR A 12 -10.97 22.23 -7.29
N GLN A 13 -12.20 22.21 -7.80
CA GLN A 13 -12.98 20.98 -7.90
C GLN A 13 -12.13 19.89 -8.54
N ALA A 14 -12.02 18.74 -7.85
CA ALA A 14 -11.27 17.60 -8.31
C ALA A 14 -11.76 17.20 -9.70
N THR A 15 -10.93 17.38 -10.68
CA THR A 15 -11.12 16.71 -11.96
C THR A 15 -10.57 15.29 -11.83
N ASN A 16 -11.34 14.42 -11.19
CA ASN A 16 -11.07 13.00 -11.30
C ASN A 16 -11.05 12.67 -12.79
N SER A 17 -9.91 12.23 -13.29
CA SER A 17 -9.80 11.86 -14.69
C SER A 17 -10.81 10.74 -14.96
N ASN A 18 -11.71 10.99 -15.90
CA ASN A 18 -12.63 9.97 -16.40
C ASN A 18 -12.09 9.46 -17.76
N PRO A 19 -11.16 8.50 -17.75
CA PRO A 19 -10.50 8.06 -18.98
C PRO A 19 -11.46 7.38 -19.97
N LEU A 20 -12.68 7.08 -19.53
CA LEU A 20 -13.70 6.42 -20.33
C LEU A 20 -14.68 7.41 -20.98
N GLY A 21 -14.58 8.71 -20.68
CA GLY A 21 -15.50 9.73 -21.18
C GLY A 21 -16.95 9.53 -20.74
N LEU A 22 -17.20 8.75 -19.68
CA LEU A 22 -18.52 8.55 -19.12
C LEU A 22 -18.91 9.76 -18.27
N ASP A 23 -20.19 10.13 -18.26
CA ASP A 23 -20.69 11.16 -17.39
C ASP A 23 -20.41 10.78 -15.94
N THR A 24 -19.70 11.64 -15.21
CA THR A 24 -19.47 11.44 -13.78
C THR A 24 -20.80 11.70 -13.05
N PRO A 25 -21.38 10.73 -12.35
CA PRO A 25 -22.62 10.93 -11.66
C PRO A 25 -22.43 11.98 -10.55
N ALA A 26 -23.50 12.73 -10.26
CA ALA A 26 -23.58 13.49 -9.01
C ALA A 26 -23.56 12.48 -7.85
N LEU A 27 -22.40 12.34 -7.20
CA LEU A 27 -22.26 11.42 -6.08
C LEU A 27 -22.93 12.04 -4.84
N PRO A 28 -23.63 11.23 -4.02
CA PRO A 28 -24.30 11.75 -2.85
C PRO A 28 -23.30 12.38 -1.88
N ASP A 29 -23.65 13.55 -1.34
CA ASP A 29 -22.92 14.16 -0.24
C ASP A 29 -22.96 13.20 0.96
N ILE A 30 -21.81 12.71 1.35
CA ILE A 30 -21.66 11.88 2.54
C ILE A 30 -21.12 12.79 3.64
N GLU A 31 -22.00 13.20 4.55
CA GLU A 31 -21.56 13.87 5.77
C GLU A 31 -20.60 12.96 6.55
N THR A 32 -19.42 13.46 6.83
CA THR A 32 -18.50 12.85 7.79
C THR A 32 -19.03 13.13 9.19
N THR A 33 -19.57 12.13 9.83
CA THR A 33 -19.91 12.23 11.25
C THR A 33 -18.67 11.93 12.10
N PRO A 34 -18.56 12.55 13.31
CA PRO A 34 -17.45 12.27 14.23
C PRO A 34 -17.27 10.78 14.59
N GLU A 35 -18.33 9.98 14.47
CA GLU A 35 -18.32 8.53 14.72
C GLU A 35 -17.45 7.73 13.72
N HIS A 36 -17.15 8.30 12.56
CA HIS A 36 -16.18 7.71 11.61
C HIS A 36 -14.73 7.87 12.05
N TYR A 37 -14.47 8.64 13.09
CA TYR A 37 -13.16 8.85 13.69
C TYR A 37 -12.86 7.91 14.89
N ASN A 38 -13.66 6.86 15.06
CA ASN A 38 -13.35 5.84 16.08
C ASN A 38 -11.99 5.24 15.78
N LEU A 39 -11.01 5.84 16.42
CA LEU A 39 -9.62 5.47 16.41
C LEU A 39 -9.49 4.12 17.12
N ILE A 40 -9.25 3.05 16.38
CA ILE A 40 -8.86 1.80 16.99
C ILE A 40 -7.51 2.05 17.70
N GLY A 41 -7.56 2.24 19.02
CA GLY A 41 -6.39 2.47 19.87
C GLY A 41 -5.87 3.91 19.95
N GLY A 42 -6.62 4.91 19.48
CA GLY A 42 -6.32 6.33 19.64
C GLY A 42 -7.13 6.97 20.78
N ASP A 43 -6.59 8.03 21.38
CA ASP A 43 -7.32 8.87 22.33
C ASP A 43 -8.45 9.61 21.57
N PRO A 44 -9.74 9.48 21.97
CA PRO A 44 -10.83 10.24 21.39
C PRO A 44 -10.62 11.76 21.45
N ALA A 45 -9.80 12.26 22.39
CA ALA A 45 -9.37 13.66 22.45
C ALA A 45 -8.54 14.10 21.24
N CYS A 46 -7.97 13.15 20.47
CA CYS A 46 -7.24 13.44 19.23
C CYS A 46 -8.14 13.68 18.03
N ALA A 47 -9.41 13.33 18.08
CA ALA A 47 -10.40 13.62 17.04
C ALA A 47 -10.70 15.12 17.05
N GLY A 48 -10.14 15.85 16.10
CA GLY A 48 -10.24 17.32 16.03
C GLY A 48 -8.94 18.06 16.40
N TRP A 49 -7.87 17.32 16.63
CA TRP A 49 -6.56 17.87 16.90
C TRP A 49 -6.00 18.59 15.69
N THR A 50 -5.55 19.83 15.88
CA THR A 50 -4.75 20.53 14.87
C THR A 50 -3.40 19.83 14.79
N ARG A 51 -3.20 19.01 13.78
CA ARG A 51 -1.96 18.25 13.60
C ARG A 51 -0.86 19.15 13.09
N ASP A 52 -0.50 20.12 13.94
CA ASP A 52 0.56 21.06 13.68
C ASP A 52 1.92 20.43 13.97
N TYR A 53 2.87 20.70 13.10
CA TYR A 53 4.25 20.24 13.24
C TYR A 53 4.89 20.69 14.54
N ASP A 54 4.54 21.89 15.01
CA ASP A 54 5.08 22.53 16.21
C ASP A 54 4.23 22.26 17.49
N ASP A 55 3.20 21.39 17.37
CA ASP A 55 2.44 20.97 18.54
C ASP A 55 3.37 20.32 19.57
N PRO A 56 3.30 20.68 20.88
CA PRO A 56 4.19 20.15 21.92
C PRO A 56 4.22 18.63 22.00
N HIS A 57 3.09 17.94 21.75
CA HIS A 57 3.04 16.48 21.76
C HIS A 57 3.75 15.91 20.53
N VAL A 58 3.60 16.52 19.37
CA VAL A 58 4.29 16.12 18.13
C VAL A 58 5.80 16.31 18.32
N VAL A 59 6.23 17.43 18.91
CA VAL A 59 7.64 17.71 19.22
C VAL A 59 8.19 16.65 20.17
N ALA A 60 7.51 16.38 21.29
CA ALA A 60 7.94 15.38 22.27
C ALA A 60 8.02 13.97 21.66
N TYR A 61 7.07 13.62 20.79
CA TYR A 61 7.10 12.34 20.05
C TYR A 61 8.29 12.25 19.11
N ARG A 62 8.58 13.32 18.36
CA ARG A 62 9.73 13.38 17.46
C ARG A 62 11.04 13.20 18.22
N GLU A 63 11.21 13.91 19.35
CA GLU A 63 12.37 13.75 20.22
C GLU A 63 12.51 12.32 20.76
N LYS A 64 11.40 11.68 21.12
CA LYS A 64 11.39 10.28 21.56
C LYS A 64 11.82 9.35 20.43
N LEU A 65 11.27 9.48 19.23
CA LEU A 65 11.64 8.64 18.09
C LEU A 65 13.10 8.84 17.68
N ALA A 66 13.61 10.07 17.73
CA ALA A 66 15.01 10.38 17.38
C ALA A 66 16.05 9.68 18.30
N GLN A 67 15.64 9.20 19.48
CA GLN A 67 16.49 8.42 20.38
C GLN A 67 16.62 6.94 19.96
N HIS A 68 15.87 6.50 18.96
CA HIS A 68 15.81 5.11 18.50
C HIS A 68 16.26 4.99 17.04
N ASN A 69 17.14 4.04 16.79
CA ASN A 69 17.78 3.84 15.48
C ASN A 69 17.10 2.77 14.61
N GLY A 70 15.87 2.38 14.95
CA GLY A 70 15.14 1.34 14.23
C GLY A 70 15.71 -0.08 14.44
N ILE A 71 15.60 -0.92 13.42
CA ILE A 71 16.02 -2.33 13.50
C ILE A 71 17.54 -2.41 13.60
N ARG A 72 18.02 -2.93 14.74
CA ARG A 72 19.45 -3.12 14.95
C ARG A 72 20.02 -4.18 14.01
N GLY A 73 21.03 -3.80 13.24
CA GLY A 73 21.68 -4.71 12.30
C GLY A 73 20.85 -4.95 11.04
N LEU A 74 19.92 -4.05 10.70
CA LEU A 74 19.24 -4.09 9.42
C LEU A 74 20.27 -4.04 8.27
N GLU A 75 20.27 -5.08 7.46
CA GLU A 75 21.09 -5.13 6.25
C GLU A 75 20.30 -4.52 5.09
N VAL A 76 20.89 -3.56 4.39
CA VAL A 76 20.37 -2.98 3.16
C VAL A 76 21.22 -3.48 2.02
N LEU A 77 20.67 -4.35 1.19
CA LEU A 77 21.42 -5.09 0.17
C LEU A 77 21.44 -4.38 -1.18
N ASP A 78 22.37 -4.77 -2.03
CA ASP A 78 22.39 -4.41 -3.44
C ASP A 78 21.46 -5.36 -4.24
N PRO A 79 20.83 -4.93 -5.35
CA PRO A 79 19.98 -5.80 -6.18
C PRO A 79 20.67 -7.06 -6.73
N THR A 80 22.00 -7.07 -6.77
CA THR A 80 22.80 -8.22 -7.22
C THR A 80 22.98 -9.29 -6.16
N GLU A 81 22.65 -9.02 -4.89
CA GLU A 81 22.82 -9.95 -3.76
C GLU A 81 21.58 -10.86 -3.59
N VAL A 82 21.16 -11.50 -4.69
CA VAL A 82 19.89 -12.23 -4.80
C VAL A 82 19.75 -13.34 -3.74
N GLU A 83 20.73 -14.21 -3.59
CA GLU A 83 20.69 -15.33 -2.64
C GLU A 83 20.67 -14.82 -1.19
N ARG A 84 21.45 -13.75 -0.91
CA ARG A 84 21.45 -13.13 0.42
C ARG A 84 20.10 -12.50 0.74
N ALA A 85 19.51 -11.82 -0.23
CA ALA A 85 18.18 -11.23 -0.07
C ALA A 85 17.11 -12.28 0.23
N ALA A 86 17.10 -13.40 -0.49
CA ALA A 86 16.18 -14.50 -0.23
C ALA A 86 16.42 -15.14 1.15
N GLN A 87 17.68 -15.32 1.58
CA GLN A 87 18.02 -15.83 2.91
C GLN A 87 17.49 -14.94 4.02
N LEU A 88 17.71 -13.62 3.94
CA LEU A 88 17.23 -12.65 4.92
C LEU A 88 15.70 -12.61 4.93
N PHE A 89 15.07 -12.60 3.77
CA PHE A 89 13.62 -12.64 3.66
C PHE A 89 13.02 -13.87 4.37
N HIS A 90 13.57 -15.06 4.14
CA HIS A 90 13.07 -16.28 4.80
C HIS A 90 13.36 -16.31 6.30
N ARG A 91 14.45 -15.68 6.76
CA ARG A 91 14.78 -15.58 8.18
C ARG A 91 13.85 -14.59 8.90
N ASP A 92 13.71 -13.39 8.35
CA ASP A 92 13.13 -12.23 9.02
C ASP A 92 11.68 -11.94 8.60
N GLY A 93 11.23 -12.47 7.46
CA GLY A 93 9.92 -12.16 6.86
C GLY A 93 9.94 -10.89 6.01
N PHE A 94 11.09 -10.23 5.88
CA PHE A 94 11.28 -9.07 5.00
C PHE A 94 12.76 -8.89 4.67
N VAL A 95 13.02 -8.11 3.61
CA VAL A 95 14.38 -7.66 3.25
C VAL A 95 14.32 -6.31 2.54
N VAL A 96 15.33 -5.49 2.73
CA VAL A 96 15.49 -4.18 2.08
C VAL A 96 16.59 -4.26 1.03
N VAL A 97 16.26 -3.88 -0.20
CA VAL A 97 17.18 -3.83 -1.34
C VAL A 97 17.20 -2.41 -1.87
N ARG A 98 18.35 -1.73 -1.76
CA ARG A 98 18.53 -0.35 -2.22
C ARG A 98 18.56 -0.26 -3.76
N ASP A 99 18.45 0.96 -4.27
CA ASP A 99 18.64 1.27 -5.69
C ASP A 99 17.82 0.40 -6.66
N ALA A 100 16.67 -0.12 -6.19
CA ALA A 100 15.77 -0.89 -7.04
C ALA A 100 15.13 -0.01 -8.13
N ILE A 101 14.88 1.25 -7.80
CA ILE A 101 14.41 2.29 -8.72
C ILE A 101 15.31 3.51 -8.56
N VAL A 102 15.86 4.03 -9.64
CA VAL A 102 16.80 5.15 -9.60
C VAL A 102 16.50 6.20 -10.67
N GLY A 103 17.05 7.40 -10.50
CA GLY A 103 17.04 8.46 -11.48
C GLY A 103 15.64 8.85 -11.95
N GLU A 104 15.46 8.95 -13.26
CA GLU A 104 14.20 9.43 -13.85
C GLU A 104 12.99 8.53 -13.54
N GLN A 105 13.18 7.22 -13.41
CA GLN A 105 12.09 6.30 -13.05
C GLN A 105 11.55 6.63 -11.65
N LEU A 106 12.43 6.88 -10.68
CA LEU A 106 12.02 7.28 -9.33
C LEU A 106 11.28 8.63 -9.35
N GLU A 107 11.76 9.60 -10.12
CA GLU A 107 11.12 10.91 -10.23
C GLU A 107 9.74 10.84 -10.93
N ARG A 108 9.58 9.97 -11.93
CA ARG A 108 8.27 9.73 -12.55
C ARG A 108 7.30 9.10 -11.54
N LEU A 109 7.77 8.10 -10.78
CA LEU A 109 6.95 7.45 -9.75
C LEU A 109 6.52 8.45 -8.66
N ARG A 110 7.42 9.35 -8.20
CA ARG A 110 7.07 10.45 -7.28
C ARG A 110 5.95 11.31 -7.83
N ARG A 111 6.11 11.79 -9.05
CA ARG A 111 5.07 12.63 -9.70
C ARG A 111 3.74 11.88 -9.87
N ALA A 112 3.77 10.57 -10.12
CA ALA A 112 2.56 9.77 -10.20
C ALA A 112 1.88 9.63 -8.82
N CYS A 113 2.66 9.43 -7.77
CA CYS A 113 2.16 9.47 -6.39
C CYS A 113 1.54 10.84 -6.05
N ASP A 114 2.22 11.93 -6.39
CA ASP A 114 1.74 13.29 -6.12
C ASP A 114 0.39 13.55 -6.81
N ARG A 115 0.23 13.15 -8.07
CA ARG A 115 -1.05 13.28 -8.78
C ARG A 115 -2.19 12.53 -8.09
N ALA A 116 -1.92 11.31 -7.61
CA ALA A 116 -2.93 10.52 -6.90
C ALA A 116 -3.26 11.11 -5.53
N ILE A 117 -2.25 11.61 -4.81
CA ILE A 117 -2.41 12.28 -3.51
C ILE A 117 -3.19 13.58 -3.68
N ASP A 118 -2.89 14.37 -4.70
CA ASP A 118 -3.63 15.59 -5.01
C ASP A 118 -5.12 15.31 -5.22
N ALA A 119 -5.46 14.24 -5.96
CA ALA A 119 -6.85 13.84 -6.15
C ALA A 119 -7.54 13.42 -4.83
N MET A 120 -6.80 12.85 -3.88
CA MET A 120 -7.34 12.53 -2.54
C MET A 120 -7.54 13.79 -1.70
N LEU A 121 -6.57 14.72 -1.73
CA LEU A 121 -6.63 15.96 -0.97
C LEU A 121 -7.66 16.96 -1.51
N ASP A 122 -7.95 16.90 -2.80
CA ASP A 122 -9.02 17.71 -3.40
C ASP A 122 -10.39 17.39 -2.78
N VAL A 123 -10.61 16.16 -2.33
CA VAL A 123 -11.87 15.73 -1.72
C VAL A 123 -11.80 15.64 -0.19
N ASP A 124 -10.59 15.55 0.37
CA ASP A 124 -10.36 15.49 1.82
C ASP A 124 -9.12 16.31 2.22
N PRO A 125 -9.19 17.65 2.13
CA PRO A 125 -8.03 18.51 2.40
C PRO A 125 -7.58 18.46 3.88
N THR A 126 -8.43 17.98 4.77
CA THR A 126 -8.12 17.84 6.21
C THR A 126 -7.48 16.51 6.57
N CYS A 127 -7.38 15.61 5.61
CA CYS A 127 -6.92 14.22 5.82
C CYS A 127 -7.73 13.46 6.88
N ALA A 128 -8.97 13.86 7.11
CA ALA A 128 -9.80 13.32 8.18
C ALA A 128 -10.46 11.98 7.81
N ALA A 129 -10.71 11.76 6.52
CA ALA A 129 -11.46 10.58 6.07
C ALA A 129 -10.71 9.26 6.27
N GLY A 130 -9.37 9.29 6.30
CA GLY A 130 -8.52 8.12 6.44
C GLY A 130 -8.91 6.97 5.48
N GLY A 131 -8.15 6.80 4.41
CA GLY A 131 -8.48 5.81 3.37
C GLY A 131 -7.68 4.52 3.44
N GLY A 132 -6.85 4.36 4.45
CA GLY A 132 -6.01 3.16 4.64
C GLY A 132 -6.66 2.12 5.53
N ALA A 133 -5.98 0.98 5.70
CA ALA A 133 -6.40 -0.04 6.66
C ALA A 133 -6.51 0.58 8.08
N GLY A 134 -7.67 0.42 8.70
CA GLY A 134 -7.97 0.95 10.02
C GLY A 134 -8.59 2.35 10.06
N GLY A 135 -8.75 3.04 8.93
CA GLY A 135 -9.44 4.35 8.88
C GLY A 135 -8.76 5.46 9.68
N LEU A 136 -7.45 5.34 9.93
CA LEU A 136 -6.69 6.35 10.69
C LEU A 136 -6.55 7.64 9.88
N PRO A 137 -6.75 8.81 10.49
CA PRO A 137 -6.59 10.09 9.82
C PRO A 137 -5.14 10.28 9.34
N HIS A 138 -4.96 11.11 8.33
CA HIS A 138 -3.68 11.39 7.67
C HIS A 138 -3.00 10.14 7.05
N ARG A 139 -3.74 9.04 6.88
CA ARG A 139 -3.27 7.83 6.20
C ARG A 139 -4.21 7.47 5.08
N PHE A 140 -3.63 7.20 3.92
CA PHE A 140 -4.35 6.77 2.73
C PHE A 140 -3.67 5.54 2.11
N SER A 141 -4.39 4.86 1.24
CA SER A 141 -3.85 3.82 0.39
C SER A 141 -4.18 4.11 -1.06
N PHE A 142 -3.22 4.02 -1.95
CA PHE A 142 -3.43 4.18 -3.39
C PHE A 142 -4.46 3.17 -3.92
N GLY A 143 -4.31 1.89 -3.57
CA GLY A 143 -5.23 0.85 -4.00
C GLY A 143 -6.63 1.01 -3.41
N SER A 144 -6.71 1.26 -2.10
CA SER A 144 -8.01 1.45 -1.42
C SER A 144 -8.73 2.72 -1.86
N SER A 145 -8.01 3.75 -2.28
CA SER A 145 -8.60 4.99 -2.80
C SER A 145 -8.98 4.90 -4.27
N SER A 146 -8.44 3.95 -5.03
CA SER A 146 -8.79 3.72 -6.43
C SER A 146 -10.09 2.95 -6.56
N ALA A 147 -11.00 3.39 -7.43
CA ALA A 147 -12.24 2.67 -7.70
C ALA A 147 -12.02 1.33 -8.42
N SER A 148 -10.89 1.16 -9.13
CA SER A 148 -10.48 -0.14 -9.67
C SER A 148 -9.82 -1.06 -8.63
N ARG A 149 -9.64 -0.59 -7.40
CA ARG A 149 -8.91 -1.21 -6.28
C ARG A 149 -7.40 -1.36 -6.49
N HIS A 150 -6.89 -1.09 -7.68
CA HIS A 150 -5.48 -1.18 -8.02
C HIS A 150 -5.04 0.01 -8.86
N MET A 151 -3.73 0.24 -8.92
CA MET A 151 -3.11 1.30 -9.70
C MET A 151 -2.55 0.80 -11.05
N LEU A 152 -2.91 -0.42 -11.48
CA LEU A 152 -2.40 -1.06 -12.71
C LEU A 152 -2.89 -0.41 -14.02
N HIS A 153 -3.68 0.64 -13.94
CA HIS A 153 -4.03 1.51 -15.06
C HIS A 153 -3.06 2.70 -15.23
N VAL A 154 -2.11 2.89 -14.30
CA VAL A 154 -1.11 3.94 -14.28
C VAL A 154 0.23 3.38 -14.72
N ASP A 155 0.86 3.98 -15.73
CA ASP A 155 2.10 3.49 -16.33
C ASP A 155 3.21 3.25 -15.31
N GLU A 156 3.38 4.18 -14.37
CA GLU A 156 4.45 4.11 -13.38
C GLU A 156 4.30 2.93 -12.42
N TRP A 157 3.07 2.48 -12.11
CA TRP A 157 2.85 1.24 -11.35
C TRP A 157 3.05 -0.02 -12.19
N VAL A 158 2.73 0.04 -13.48
CA VAL A 158 2.99 -1.08 -14.40
C VAL A 158 4.49 -1.32 -14.58
N GLU A 159 5.30 -0.27 -14.58
CA GLU A 159 6.76 -0.36 -14.61
C GLU A 159 7.38 -1.11 -13.41
N LEU A 160 6.67 -1.17 -12.27
CA LEU A 160 7.13 -1.89 -11.07
C LEU A 160 6.94 -3.42 -11.16
N VAL A 161 6.13 -3.90 -12.09
CA VAL A 161 5.65 -5.30 -12.13
C VAL A 161 6.77 -6.30 -12.45
N ASP A 162 7.72 -5.92 -13.29
CA ASP A 162 8.74 -6.86 -13.79
C ASP A 162 10.07 -6.12 -14.00
N MET A 163 10.70 -5.74 -12.89
CA MET A 163 11.95 -5.01 -12.92
C MET A 163 13.15 -5.96 -12.80
N PRO A 164 14.24 -5.71 -13.53
CA PRO A 164 15.47 -6.53 -13.45
C PRO A 164 16.11 -6.50 -12.05
N THR A 165 15.80 -5.49 -11.24
CA THR A 165 16.29 -5.33 -9.86
C THR A 165 15.48 -6.12 -8.83
N THR A 166 14.25 -6.51 -9.12
CA THR A 166 13.36 -7.20 -8.16
C THR A 166 12.98 -8.61 -8.60
N THR A 167 12.85 -8.85 -9.90
CA THR A 167 12.42 -10.14 -10.46
C THR A 167 13.31 -11.32 -10.03
N PRO A 168 14.66 -11.24 -10.09
CA PRO A 168 15.52 -12.35 -9.65
C PRO A 168 15.35 -12.69 -8.17
N ILE A 169 15.13 -11.67 -7.33
CA ILE A 169 14.91 -11.85 -5.89
C ILE A 169 13.56 -12.54 -5.62
N LEU A 170 12.49 -12.12 -6.33
CA LEU A 170 11.19 -12.81 -6.25
C LEU A 170 11.27 -14.27 -6.68
N GLU A 171 11.99 -14.55 -7.77
CA GLU A 171 12.22 -15.92 -8.23
C GLU A 171 12.94 -16.76 -7.18
N ALA A 172 13.94 -16.20 -6.51
CA ALA A 172 14.65 -16.87 -5.42
C ALA A 172 13.77 -17.09 -4.19
N ILE A 173 12.96 -16.08 -3.80
CA ILE A 173 12.02 -16.17 -2.68
C ILE A 173 10.96 -17.24 -2.93
N PHE A 174 10.32 -17.27 -4.09
CA PHE A 174 9.28 -18.24 -4.42
C PHE A 174 9.82 -19.60 -4.88
N GLY A 175 11.12 -19.68 -5.22
CA GLY A 175 11.72 -20.85 -5.84
C GLY A 175 11.15 -21.15 -7.23
N SER A 176 10.56 -20.17 -7.90
CA SER A 176 9.87 -20.34 -9.17
C SER A 176 9.66 -19.01 -9.91
N PRO A 177 9.84 -18.96 -11.24
CA PRO A 177 9.49 -17.81 -12.06
C PRO A 177 7.98 -17.71 -12.37
N ASN A 178 7.15 -18.61 -11.86
CA ASN A 178 5.73 -18.72 -12.21
C ASN A 178 4.79 -18.08 -11.17
N TYR A 179 5.31 -17.21 -10.30
CA TYR A 179 4.48 -16.44 -9.38
C TYR A 179 3.47 -15.55 -10.15
N ILE A 180 2.49 -15.00 -9.46
CA ILE A 180 1.33 -14.34 -10.06
C ILE A 180 1.17 -12.95 -9.45
N LEU A 181 1.14 -11.91 -10.29
CA LEU A 181 0.73 -10.56 -9.87
C LEU A 181 -0.74 -10.58 -9.48
N ILE A 182 -1.05 -10.00 -8.31
CA ILE A 182 -2.42 -9.90 -7.81
C ILE A 182 -2.91 -8.46 -7.74
N GLY A 183 -2.02 -7.49 -7.62
CA GLY A 183 -2.40 -6.10 -7.55
C GLY A 183 -1.23 -5.14 -7.43
N ALA A 184 -1.56 -3.87 -7.41
CA ALA A 184 -0.63 -2.78 -7.18
C ALA A 184 -1.36 -1.61 -6.51
N GLY A 185 -0.70 -1.01 -5.54
CA GLY A 185 -1.28 0.06 -4.74
C GLY A 185 -0.20 0.78 -3.95
N GLY A 186 -0.27 0.70 -2.63
CA GLY A 186 0.71 1.27 -1.71
C GLY A 186 0.09 2.18 -0.67
N ASP A 187 0.90 2.58 0.29
CA ASP A 187 0.47 3.32 1.46
C ASP A 187 1.05 4.73 1.51
N ILE A 188 0.26 5.64 2.05
CA ILE A 188 0.61 7.05 2.21
C ILE A 188 0.46 7.40 3.69
N ALA A 189 1.50 8.01 4.28
CA ALA A 189 1.39 8.69 5.55
C ALA A 189 1.65 10.18 5.33
N MET A 190 0.61 10.98 5.54
CA MET A 190 0.68 12.44 5.45
C MET A 190 1.37 13.01 6.70
N PRO A 191 1.96 14.21 6.63
CA PRO A 191 2.34 14.96 7.83
C PRO A 191 1.19 15.02 8.82
N GLY A 192 1.47 14.74 10.10
CA GLY A 192 0.45 14.69 11.14
C GLY A 192 -0.26 13.34 11.31
N ALA A 193 0.16 12.30 10.64
CA ALA A 193 -0.25 10.93 10.94
C ALA A 193 0.45 10.46 12.22
N ILE A 194 0.00 10.94 13.38
CA ILE A 194 0.67 10.77 14.68
C ILE A 194 0.36 9.44 15.38
N GLU A 195 -0.64 8.71 14.89
CA GLU A 195 -1.03 7.43 15.46
C GLU A 195 -0.19 6.29 14.93
N TYR A 196 0.09 5.31 15.78
CA TYR A 196 0.55 4.01 15.34
C TYR A 196 -0.60 3.21 14.73
N GLN A 197 -0.36 2.60 13.60
CA GLN A 197 -1.20 1.51 13.16
C GLN A 197 -0.92 0.28 14.02
N GLY A 198 -1.95 -0.40 14.53
CA GLY A 198 -1.79 -1.66 15.24
C GLY A 198 -1.04 -2.69 14.40
N LEU A 199 -0.25 -3.55 15.04
CA LEU A 199 0.39 -4.66 14.37
C LEU A 199 -0.67 -5.55 13.73
N HIS A 200 -0.41 -5.97 12.50
CA HIS A 200 -1.26 -6.88 11.76
C HIS A 200 -0.43 -7.72 10.78
N SER A 201 -1.05 -8.71 10.25
CA SER A 201 -0.61 -9.49 9.10
C SER A 201 -1.60 -9.19 7.98
N ASP A 202 -1.13 -8.90 6.78
CA ASP A 202 -2.03 -8.70 5.61
C ASP A 202 -2.67 -10.01 5.17
N ASN A 203 -2.16 -11.10 5.72
CA ASN A 203 -2.69 -12.41 5.46
C ASN A 203 -3.88 -12.69 6.39
N VAL A 204 -5.05 -12.52 5.88
CA VAL A 204 -6.32 -12.92 6.48
C VAL A 204 -6.72 -14.35 6.12
N TRP A 205 -5.83 -15.14 5.54
CA TRP A 205 -6.12 -16.49 5.04
C TRP A 205 -6.16 -17.51 6.17
N THR A 206 -7.10 -17.28 7.04
CA THR A 206 -7.47 -18.20 8.12
C THR A 206 -8.16 -19.46 7.60
N GLU A 207 -8.38 -19.53 6.28
CA GLU A 207 -9.25 -20.52 5.67
C GLU A 207 -8.58 -21.85 5.31
N LEU A 208 -7.26 -21.98 5.52
CA LEU A 208 -6.66 -23.29 5.46
C LEU A 208 -7.19 -24.12 6.62
N HIS A 209 -8.24 -24.88 6.34
CA HIS A 209 -8.89 -25.70 7.34
C HIS A 209 -8.18 -27.05 7.49
N ASP A 210 -7.34 -27.15 8.51
CA ASP A 210 -6.88 -28.45 9.04
C ASP A 210 -7.63 -28.73 10.34
N PRO A 211 -8.59 -29.72 10.35
CA PRO A 211 -9.34 -30.10 11.56
C PRO A 211 -8.44 -30.53 12.72
N SER A 212 -7.23 -30.99 12.46
CA SER A 212 -6.26 -31.37 13.49
C SER A 212 -5.54 -30.16 14.10
N GLY A 213 -5.61 -28.97 13.49
CA GLY A 213 -4.92 -27.76 13.91
C GLY A 213 -3.38 -27.82 13.79
N ARG A 214 -2.84 -28.85 13.12
CA ARG A 214 -1.38 -29.03 12.98
C ARG A 214 -0.77 -28.19 11.89
N ILE A 215 -1.53 -27.91 10.82
CA ILE A 215 -1.09 -27.14 9.67
C ILE A 215 -1.89 -25.86 9.58
N THR A 216 -1.19 -24.74 9.52
CA THR A 216 -1.75 -23.42 9.22
C THR A 216 -1.01 -22.81 8.02
N THR A 217 -1.41 -21.64 7.55
CA THR A 217 -0.66 -20.93 6.51
C THR A 217 0.77 -20.60 6.93
N ARG A 218 1.08 -20.66 8.23
CA ARG A 218 2.42 -20.41 8.80
C ARG A 218 3.44 -21.50 8.49
N GLU A 219 2.99 -22.76 8.33
CA GLU A 219 3.85 -23.90 7.99
C GLU A 219 4.05 -24.08 6.48
N LEU A 220 3.31 -23.36 5.66
CA LEU A 220 3.43 -23.45 4.21
C LEU A 220 4.63 -22.62 3.70
N PRO A 221 5.15 -22.92 2.50
CA PRO A 221 6.06 -22.02 1.81
C PRO A 221 5.46 -20.62 1.70
N VAL A 222 6.26 -19.63 1.36
CA VAL A 222 5.81 -18.23 1.20
C VAL A 222 4.61 -18.17 0.27
N PRO A 223 3.42 -17.78 0.74
CA PRO A 223 2.22 -17.72 -0.08
C PRO A 223 2.12 -16.45 -0.89
N ALA A 224 2.61 -15.34 -0.35
CA ALA A 224 2.50 -14.04 -0.97
C ALA A 224 3.58 -13.07 -0.49
N VAL A 225 3.96 -12.18 -1.39
CA VAL A 225 4.97 -11.14 -1.18
C VAL A 225 4.42 -9.80 -1.65
N THR A 226 4.53 -8.77 -0.82
CA THR A 226 4.42 -7.37 -1.26
C THR A 226 5.81 -6.77 -1.40
N ILE A 227 5.99 -5.88 -2.37
CA ILE A 227 7.19 -5.05 -2.51
C ILE A 227 6.76 -3.60 -2.41
N ASN A 228 7.21 -2.90 -1.37
CA ASN A 228 7.00 -1.47 -1.21
C ASN A 228 8.21 -0.69 -1.72
N PHE A 229 7.95 0.42 -2.41
CA PHE A 229 8.97 1.29 -3.00
C PHE A 229 8.85 2.70 -2.39
N PRO A 230 9.58 3.02 -1.30
CA PRO A 230 9.54 4.35 -0.74
C PRO A 230 10.06 5.37 -1.74
N THR A 231 9.29 6.45 -1.94
CA THR A 231 9.68 7.51 -2.87
C THR A 231 10.60 8.56 -2.25
N ILE A 232 10.75 8.55 -0.93
CA ILE A 232 11.69 9.36 -0.15
C ILE A 232 12.47 8.46 0.80
N ASP A 233 13.58 8.94 1.36
CA ASP A 233 14.29 8.22 2.40
C ASP A 233 13.39 7.98 3.60
N LEU A 234 13.29 6.73 4.06
CA LEU A 234 12.57 6.40 5.28
C LEU A 234 13.45 6.64 6.50
N THR A 235 12.99 7.52 7.37
CA THR A 235 13.68 7.92 8.61
C THR A 235 12.81 7.66 9.82
N THR A 236 13.32 7.83 11.02
CA THR A 236 12.54 7.71 12.25
C THR A 236 11.35 8.67 12.32
N GLU A 237 11.41 9.80 11.61
CA GLU A 237 10.42 10.88 11.73
C GLU A 237 9.28 10.81 10.72
N ASN A 238 9.50 10.18 9.55
CA ASN A 238 8.55 10.27 8.45
C ASN A 238 7.64 9.05 8.27
N GLY A 239 7.49 8.25 9.32
CA GLY A 239 6.53 7.15 9.35
C GLY A 239 6.97 5.91 8.56
N PRO A 240 8.20 5.39 8.76
CA PRO A 240 8.61 4.13 8.17
C PRO A 240 7.70 3.01 8.68
N THR A 241 7.46 2.00 7.85
CA THR A 241 6.75 0.81 8.33
C THR A 241 7.64 0.08 9.36
N ARG A 242 7.09 -0.27 10.51
CA ARG A 242 7.75 -1.19 11.43
C ARG A 242 7.54 -2.62 10.97
N GLN A 243 8.59 -3.43 11.09
CA GLN A 243 8.64 -4.83 10.71
C GLN A 243 9.10 -5.64 11.91
N ILE A 244 8.34 -6.64 12.32
CA ILE A 244 8.71 -7.52 13.45
C ILE A 244 9.39 -8.76 12.91
N PRO A 245 10.73 -8.88 13.00
CA PRO A 245 11.47 -9.97 12.37
C PRO A 245 11.05 -11.34 12.86
N GLY A 246 10.96 -12.32 11.95
CA GLY A 246 10.70 -13.72 12.26
C GLY A 246 9.24 -14.08 12.54
N THR A 247 8.31 -13.10 12.47
CA THR A 247 6.91 -13.33 12.82
C THR A 247 6.07 -13.95 11.70
N GLN A 248 6.59 -14.09 10.50
CA GLN A 248 5.88 -14.74 9.39
C GLN A 248 5.49 -16.19 9.69
N ASN A 249 6.24 -16.86 10.57
CA ASN A 249 5.96 -18.23 11.02
C ASN A 249 5.42 -18.31 12.45
N SER A 250 5.22 -17.17 13.15
CA SER A 250 4.72 -17.17 14.52
C SER A 250 3.26 -17.61 14.58
N ARG A 251 2.94 -18.48 15.54
CA ARG A 251 1.57 -18.85 15.92
C ARG A 251 1.03 -18.03 17.09
N ASP A 252 1.86 -17.15 17.65
CA ASP A 252 1.42 -16.27 18.73
C ASP A 252 0.34 -15.32 18.23
N PRO A 253 -0.58 -14.93 19.08
CA PRO A 253 -1.54 -13.87 18.74
C PRO A 253 -0.80 -12.54 18.55
N ILE A 254 -1.20 -11.79 17.55
CA ILE A 254 -0.69 -10.44 17.33
C ILE A 254 -1.15 -9.56 18.49
N PRO A 255 -0.25 -8.90 19.23
CA PRO A 255 -0.65 -8.03 20.34
C PRO A 255 -1.44 -6.83 19.81
N ASN A 256 -2.48 -6.43 20.51
CA ASN A 256 -3.15 -5.18 20.22
C ASN A 256 -2.27 -3.98 20.65
N LEU A 257 -2.58 -2.80 20.15
CA LEU A 257 -1.73 -1.63 20.33
C LEU A 257 -1.53 -1.23 21.82
N ALA A 258 -2.49 -1.54 22.70
CA ALA A 258 -2.42 -1.24 24.14
C ALA A 258 -1.49 -2.20 24.89
N ASP A 259 -1.45 -3.47 24.48
CA ASP A 259 -0.65 -4.52 25.13
C ASP A 259 0.72 -4.71 24.46
N GLU A 260 0.96 -4.00 23.38
CA GLU A 260 2.18 -4.12 22.57
C GLU A 260 3.40 -3.63 23.36
N PRO A 261 4.47 -4.45 23.47
CA PRO A 261 5.71 -4.01 24.10
C PRO A 261 6.31 -2.79 23.41
N GLU A 262 6.85 -1.85 24.18
CA GLU A 262 7.40 -0.60 23.64
C GLU A 262 8.51 -0.82 22.60
N TRP A 263 9.33 -1.86 22.76
CA TRP A 263 10.38 -2.18 21.78
C TRP A 263 9.83 -2.49 20.38
N MET A 264 8.62 -3.04 20.27
CA MET A 264 7.95 -3.27 18.99
C MET A 264 7.55 -1.98 18.29
N LYS A 265 7.39 -0.88 19.03
CA LYS A 265 7.11 0.46 18.47
C LYS A 265 8.38 1.20 18.07
N LEU A 266 9.47 1.00 18.79
CA LEU A 266 10.66 1.85 18.71
C LEU A 266 11.85 1.18 18.02
N SER A 267 12.03 -0.14 18.20
CA SER A 267 13.20 -0.85 17.70
C SER A 267 12.97 -1.65 16.43
N THR A 268 11.84 -1.43 15.75
CA THR A 268 11.43 -2.17 14.55
C THR A 268 11.16 -1.27 13.35
N LEU A 269 11.52 -0.01 13.43
CA LEU A 269 11.41 0.97 12.34
C LEU A 269 12.32 0.53 11.19
N CYS A 270 11.73 0.32 10.01
CA CYS A 270 12.46 -0.14 8.83
C CYS A 270 12.92 1.06 8.00
N HIS A 271 14.14 1.53 8.26
CA HIS A 271 14.76 2.59 7.47
C HIS A 271 15.17 2.06 6.10
N ALA A 272 14.99 2.87 5.06
CA ALA A 272 15.40 2.52 3.71
C ALA A 272 15.65 3.78 2.88
N PRO A 273 16.66 3.82 2.01
CA PRO A 273 16.84 4.89 1.04
C PRO A 273 15.66 4.97 0.07
N ALA A 274 15.42 6.15 -0.47
CA ALA A 274 14.46 6.35 -1.56
C ALA A 274 14.77 5.43 -2.74
N GLY A 275 13.74 4.88 -3.37
CA GLY A 275 13.90 3.94 -4.49
C GLY A 275 14.32 2.53 -4.09
N SER A 276 14.43 2.23 -2.79
CA SER A 276 14.60 0.85 -2.34
C SER A 276 13.37 0.00 -2.66
N ALA A 277 13.56 -1.32 -2.74
CA ALA A 277 12.51 -2.33 -2.72
C ALA A 277 12.50 -2.99 -1.33
N ILE A 278 11.38 -2.91 -0.63
CA ILE A 278 11.17 -3.57 0.65
C ILE A 278 10.25 -4.76 0.40
N PHE A 279 10.83 -5.95 0.31
CA PHE A 279 10.08 -7.20 0.16
C PHE A 279 9.57 -7.63 1.54
N ARG A 280 8.30 -7.99 1.63
CA ARG A 280 7.69 -8.47 2.86
C ARG A 280 6.80 -9.69 2.59
N ASP A 281 6.95 -10.71 3.43
CA ASP A 281 5.99 -11.80 3.53
C ASP A 281 4.69 -11.26 4.16
N LEU A 282 3.56 -11.46 3.49
CA LEU A 282 2.29 -10.92 3.97
C LEU A 282 1.85 -11.50 5.32
N ARG A 283 2.49 -12.58 5.79
CA ARG A 283 2.27 -13.15 7.12
C ARG A 283 3.04 -12.43 8.22
N ALA A 284 4.12 -11.72 7.89
CA ALA A 284 4.94 -11.00 8.87
C ALA A 284 4.16 -9.87 9.53
N TRP A 285 4.34 -9.72 10.84
CA TRP A 285 3.69 -8.65 11.59
C TRP A 285 4.35 -7.32 11.27
N HIS A 286 3.52 -6.35 10.95
CA HIS A 286 3.97 -5.01 10.63
C HIS A 286 2.90 -3.97 10.97
N GLY A 287 3.26 -2.70 10.84
CA GLY A 287 2.34 -1.60 11.04
C GLY A 287 2.98 -0.25 10.71
N GLY A 288 2.14 0.72 10.38
CA GLY A 288 2.58 2.09 10.16
C GLY A 288 3.02 2.77 11.48
N THR A 289 4.03 3.61 11.39
CA THR A 289 4.51 4.44 12.49
C THR A 289 4.14 5.91 12.26
N PRO A 290 4.20 6.78 13.30
CA PRO A 290 3.88 8.19 13.15
C PRO A 290 4.73 8.88 12.07
N ASN A 291 4.10 9.69 11.23
CA ASN A 291 4.78 10.66 10.38
C ASN A 291 4.78 12.02 11.07
N LEU A 292 5.87 12.32 11.72
CA LEU A 292 6.11 13.56 12.49
C LEU A 292 6.96 14.56 11.71
N SER A 293 7.24 14.28 10.44
CA SER A 293 7.96 15.15 9.52
C SER A 293 7.02 16.09 8.77
N ARG A 294 7.59 16.94 7.93
CA ARG A 294 6.82 17.78 6.98
C ARG A 294 6.65 17.11 5.62
N ASP A 295 7.20 15.92 5.43
CA ASP A 295 7.21 15.22 4.15
C ASP A 295 6.05 14.22 4.06
N VAL A 296 5.48 14.11 2.87
CA VAL A 296 4.54 13.05 2.56
C VAL A 296 5.32 11.76 2.31
N ARG A 297 5.09 10.75 3.14
CA ARG A 297 5.68 9.44 2.94
C ARG A 297 4.76 8.61 2.04
N ALA A 298 5.11 8.48 0.77
CA ALA A 298 4.46 7.61 -0.18
C ALA A 298 5.32 6.37 -0.43
N ALA A 299 4.69 5.20 -0.38
CA ALA A 299 5.30 3.91 -0.66
C ALA A 299 4.39 3.08 -1.57
N PRO A 300 4.38 3.35 -2.89
CA PRO A 300 3.71 2.49 -3.86
C PRO A 300 4.18 1.05 -3.74
N ASN A 301 3.30 0.10 -4.06
CA ASN A 301 3.61 -1.32 -3.96
C ASN A 301 3.09 -2.12 -5.15
N VAL A 302 3.63 -3.33 -5.26
CA VAL A 302 3.12 -4.43 -6.08
C VAL A 302 3.05 -5.70 -5.24
N GLU A 303 2.09 -6.57 -5.54
CA GLU A 303 1.83 -7.77 -4.74
C GLU A 303 1.76 -9.01 -5.61
N TYR A 304 2.34 -10.11 -5.09
CA TYR A 304 2.44 -11.36 -5.82
C TYR A 304 2.04 -12.54 -4.95
N PHE A 305 1.38 -13.52 -5.60
CA PHE A 305 1.12 -14.83 -5.02
C PHE A 305 2.10 -15.88 -5.55
N ALA A 306 2.41 -16.84 -4.70
CA ALA A 306 3.09 -18.06 -5.10
C ALA A 306 2.29 -18.81 -6.17
N PRO A 307 2.96 -19.64 -7.02
CA PRO A 307 2.27 -20.37 -8.10
C PRO A 307 1.16 -21.32 -7.61
N TRP A 308 1.27 -21.78 -6.38
CA TRP A 308 0.34 -22.74 -5.75
C TRP A 308 -0.76 -22.07 -4.95
N PHE A 309 -0.61 -20.77 -4.61
CA PHE A 309 -1.54 -20.04 -3.77
C PHE A 309 -2.54 -19.23 -4.59
N ARG A 310 -3.80 -19.22 -4.17
CA ARG A 310 -4.85 -18.36 -4.73
C ARG A 310 -5.75 -17.82 -3.62
N SER A 311 -6.07 -16.55 -3.70
CA SER A 311 -7.16 -15.91 -2.97
C SER A 311 -8.37 -15.76 -3.91
N GLU A 312 -9.55 -15.51 -3.35
CA GLU A 312 -10.81 -15.51 -4.07
C GLU A 312 -10.93 -14.50 -5.19
N ALA A 313 -10.26 -13.37 -5.11
CA ALA A 313 -10.48 -12.29 -6.06
C ALA A 313 -9.18 -11.70 -6.61
N VAL A 314 -8.75 -12.22 -7.75
CA VAL A 314 -7.83 -11.48 -8.61
C VAL A 314 -8.66 -10.52 -9.47
N ILE A 315 -8.63 -9.23 -9.14
CA ILE A 315 -9.40 -8.21 -9.85
C ILE A 315 -8.71 -7.86 -11.17
N ARG A 316 -9.43 -7.94 -12.27
CA ARG A 316 -8.95 -7.47 -13.57
C ARG A 316 -8.95 -5.95 -13.60
N SER A 317 -7.78 -5.38 -13.45
CA SER A 317 -7.58 -3.93 -13.29
C SER A 317 -6.46 -3.36 -14.15
N MET A 318 -5.72 -4.21 -14.87
CA MET A 318 -4.68 -3.79 -15.81
C MET A 318 -5.27 -3.69 -17.21
N PRO A 319 -5.28 -2.50 -17.85
CA PRO A 319 -5.67 -2.36 -19.25
C PRO A 319 -4.82 -3.24 -20.17
N TYR A 320 -5.43 -3.81 -21.21
CA TYR A 320 -4.72 -4.63 -22.19
C TYR A 320 -3.52 -3.90 -22.81
N GLU A 321 -3.65 -2.61 -23.10
CA GLU A 321 -2.59 -1.80 -23.68
C GLU A 321 -1.39 -1.61 -22.73
N GLN A 322 -1.62 -1.60 -21.42
CA GLN A 322 -0.56 -1.60 -20.40
C GLN A 322 0.13 -2.98 -20.35
N TRP A 323 -0.66 -4.04 -20.29
CA TRP A 323 -0.16 -5.41 -20.28
C TRP A 323 0.76 -5.70 -21.48
N LYS A 324 0.43 -5.20 -22.66
CA LYS A 324 1.25 -5.36 -23.87
C LYS A 324 2.65 -4.75 -23.78
N LYS A 325 2.84 -3.74 -22.94
CA LYS A 325 4.14 -3.07 -22.77
C LYS A 325 5.11 -3.90 -21.94
N LEU A 326 4.61 -4.84 -21.14
CA LEU A 326 5.42 -5.70 -20.30
C LEU A 326 6.27 -6.67 -21.08
N SER A 327 7.38 -7.11 -20.47
CA SER A 327 8.19 -8.22 -20.98
C SER A 327 7.38 -9.51 -21.13
N PRO A 328 7.86 -10.53 -21.83
CA PRO A 328 7.20 -11.83 -21.88
C PRO A 328 6.99 -12.45 -20.46
N HIS A 329 7.92 -12.21 -19.54
CA HIS A 329 7.78 -12.63 -18.16
C HIS A 329 6.67 -11.83 -17.47
N GLY A 330 6.71 -10.50 -17.54
CA GLY A 330 5.70 -9.62 -16.97
C GLY A 330 4.28 -9.94 -17.50
N GLN A 331 4.14 -10.20 -18.80
CA GLN A 331 2.87 -10.64 -19.39
C GLN A 331 2.39 -11.98 -18.81
N ARG A 332 3.29 -12.91 -18.59
CA ARG A 332 2.94 -14.23 -18.02
C ARG A 332 2.46 -14.11 -16.59
N ILE A 333 3.18 -13.39 -15.73
CA ILE A 333 2.84 -13.27 -14.31
C ILE A 333 1.59 -12.44 -14.07
N SER A 334 1.29 -11.47 -14.95
CA SER A 334 0.14 -10.54 -14.83
C SER A 334 -1.12 -10.98 -15.60
N ARG A 335 -1.12 -12.16 -16.21
CA ARG A 335 -2.22 -12.65 -17.07
C ARG A 335 -3.59 -12.69 -16.41
N TYR A 336 -3.66 -12.77 -15.10
CA TYR A 336 -4.93 -12.85 -14.35
C TYR A 336 -5.50 -11.49 -13.98
N VAL A 337 -4.68 -10.46 -13.86
CA VAL A 337 -5.12 -9.09 -13.61
C VAL A 337 -5.39 -8.30 -14.90
N MET A 338 -5.04 -8.84 -16.06
CA MET A 338 -5.22 -8.23 -17.36
C MET A 338 -6.69 -8.23 -17.80
N CYS A 339 -7.18 -7.08 -18.26
CA CYS A 339 -8.43 -6.97 -18.98
C CYS A 339 -8.27 -7.44 -20.45
N GLY A 340 -9.34 -7.96 -21.04
CA GLY A 340 -9.35 -8.33 -22.45
C GLY A 340 -9.13 -7.13 -23.36
N LYS A 341 -8.70 -7.40 -24.60
CA LYS A 341 -8.53 -6.35 -25.63
C LYS A 341 -9.86 -5.62 -25.87
N GLY A 342 -9.86 -4.30 -25.70
CA GLY A 342 -11.05 -3.47 -25.83
C GLY A 342 -12.02 -3.54 -24.63
N GLU A 343 -11.66 -4.28 -23.58
CA GLU A 343 -12.45 -4.35 -22.36
C GLU A 343 -12.19 -3.10 -21.50
N THR A 344 -13.25 -2.60 -20.89
CA THR A 344 -13.21 -1.46 -19.97
C THR A 344 -12.70 -1.88 -18.59
N VAL A 345 -11.72 -1.18 -18.06
CA VAL A 345 -11.28 -1.32 -16.67
C VAL A 345 -12.21 -0.51 -15.77
N ILE A 346 -13.12 -1.21 -15.10
CA ILE A 346 -14.12 -0.56 -14.23
C ILE A 346 -13.44 0.19 -13.09
N GLY A 347 -13.76 1.48 -12.96
CA GLY A 347 -13.23 2.37 -11.93
C GLY A 347 -11.83 2.94 -12.20
N ALA A 348 -11.18 2.61 -13.33
CA ALA A 348 -9.86 3.15 -13.63
C ALA A 348 -9.86 4.68 -13.69
N GLY A 349 -8.86 5.28 -13.05
CA GLY A 349 -8.68 6.74 -13.04
C GLY A 349 -9.55 7.49 -12.02
N TYR A 350 -10.51 6.86 -11.38
CA TYR A 350 -11.28 7.49 -10.31
C TYR A 350 -10.66 7.17 -8.95
N ILE A 351 -10.25 8.22 -8.24
CA ILE A 351 -9.59 8.14 -6.94
C ILE A 351 -10.40 8.94 -5.93
N HIS A 352 -10.80 8.28 -4.84
CA HIS A 352 -11.52 8.91 -3.75
C HIS A 352 -11.23 8.19 -2.42
N PRO A 353 -10.88 8.87 -1.33
CA PRO A 353 -10.54 8.22 -0.05
C PRO A 353 -11.73 7.49 0.59
N ARG A 354 -12.97 7.85 0.26
CA ARG A 354 -14.17 7.24 0.85
C ARG A 354 -14.67 6.05 0.03
N ALA A 355 -14.73 4.88 0.65
CA ALA A 355 -15.11 3.62 0.00
C ALA A 355 -16.48 3.69 -0.69
N LYS A 356 -17.51 4.25 -0.01
CA LYS A 356 -18.87 4.36 -0.58
C LYS A 356 -18.91 5.13 -1.88
N MET A 357 -18.09 6.17 -2.03
CA MET A 357 -18.01 6.99 -3.24
C MET A 357 -17.40 6.20 -4.40
N ARG A 358 -16.35 5.41 -4.14
CA ARG A 358 -15.74 4.54 -5.15
C ARG A 358 -16.71 3.48 -5.65
N GLU A 359 -17.43 2.84 -4.74
CA GLU A 359 -18.42 1.83 -5.11
C GLU A 359 -19.62 2.43 -5.85
N ALA A 360 -20.08 3.63 -5.45
CA ALA A 360 -21.13 4.37 -6.17
C ALA A 360 -20.68 4.72 -7.60
N PHE A 361 -19.46 5.17 -7.77
CA PHE A 361 -18.90 5.43 -9.11
C PHE A 361 -18.87 4.18 -9.99
N LYS A 362 -18.39 3.05 -9.44
CA LYS A 362 -18.37 1.77 -10.16
C LYS A 362 -19.77 1.30 -10.55
N ALA A 363 -20.71 1.39 -9.65
CA ALA A 363 -22.09 1.00 -9.91
C ALA A 363 -22.71 1.85 -11.02
N GLU A 364 -22.47 3.15 -11.01
CA GLU A 364 -22.96 4.05 -12.06
C GLU A 364 -22.27 3.78 -13.40
N GLN A 365 -20.96 3.55 -13.39
CA GLN A 365 -20.22 3.19 -14.61
C GLN A 365 -20.76 1.89 -15.24
N LEU A 366 -21.01 0.86 -14.43
CA LEU A 366 -21.61 -0.38 -14.90
C LEU A 366 -23.03 -0.16 -15.44
N ARG A 367 -23.82 0.71 -14.80
CA ARG A 367 -25.15 1.09 -15.28
C ARG A 367 -25.10 1.76 -16.66
N GLN A 368 -24.12 2.66 -16.89
CA GLN A 368 -23.94 3.35 -18.16
C GLN A 368 -23.45 2.40 -19.29
N LEU A 369 -22.60 1.43 -18.94
CA LEU A 369 -22.13 0.41 -19.88
C LEU A 369 -23.20 -0.63 -20.23
N GLY A 370 -24.25 -0.74 -19.44
CA GLY A 370 -25.39 -1.60 -19.70
C GLY A 370 -25.34 -2.97 -19.00
N PRO A 371 -26.45 -3.73 -19.06
CA PRO A 371 -26.61 -4.96 -18.29
C PRO A 371 -25.63 -6.08 -18.67
N GLU A 372 -25.27 -6.18 -19.93
CA GLU A 372 -24.31 -7.20 -20.41
C GLU A 372 -22.91 -6.98 -19.81
N ALA A 373 -22.46 -5.71 -19.73
CA ALA A 373 -21.18 -5.36 -19.13
C ALA A 373 -21.18 -5.60 -17.60
N ALA A 374 -22.29 -5.31 -16.94
CA ALA A 374 -22.46 -5.56 -15.51
C ALA A 374 -22.45 -7.07 -15.19
N GLU A 375 -23.15 -7.87 -15.98
CA GLU A 375 -23.16 -9.34 -15.82
C GLU A 375 -21.78 -9.94 -16.08
N GLU A 376 -21.08 -9.49 -17.12
CA GLU A 376 -19.72 -9.93 -17.42
C GLU A 376 -18.73 -9.55 -16.33
N TYR A 377 -18.81 -8.33 -15.80
CA TYR A 377 -18.00 -7.90 -14.67
C TYR A 377 -18.21 -8.79 -13.44
N ASN A 378 -19.48 -9.04 -13.08
CA ASN A 378 -19.81 -9.89 -11.93
C ASN A 378 -19.39 -11.35 -12.09
N ARG A 379 -19.39 -11.89 -13.33
CA ARG A 379 -18.88 -13.25 -13.59
C ARG A 379 -17.36 -13.38 -13.43
N ARG A 380 -16.64 -12.28 -13.48
CA ARG A 380 -15.17 -12.25 -13.41
C ARG A 380 -14.62 -11.89 -12.03
N LEU A 381 -15.48 -11.46 -11.12
CA LEU A 381 -15.19 -11.32 -9.69
C LEU A 381 -15.28 -12.68 -9.00
#